data_0d33c3243e33ed56f9f2fada1b636010
#
_entry.id   0d33c3243e33ed56f9f2fada1b636010
#
_cell.length_a   1.000
_cell.length_b   1.000
_cell.length_c   1.000
_cell.angle_alpha   90.00
_cell.angle_beta   90.00
_cell.angle_gamma   90.00
#
_symmetry.space_group_name_H-M   'P 1'
#
loop_
_entity.id
_entity.type
_entity.pdbx_description
1 polymer ?
#
loop_
_entity_poly.entity_id
_entity_poly.type
_entity_poly.pdbx_seq_one_letter_code
_entity_poly.pdbx_strand_id
1 'polypeptide(L)'
;MDTTQSGVAARFVVSSQVMEKRQVFVSGGTGYVGRALVAQLIARGHRARVLARPGSESKVLTGAEVVPGDALNAATFSSAVSANDVFVQLTGVAHPAPWKEQAFRAIDLVSLRASAEAAKSAGVRHFVYVSVAQPAPAMKAYVRVRQECETILAAAALTTTILRPWYVLGPGHRWPIALAPIYALLEAIPATREGARRLGLVTLQQMVAALLWGVENPPAESRILDVPAIRLLGR
;
A
#
# COMPACT_ATOMS: atom_id res chain seq x y z
N MET A 1 -7.32 41.70 -16.86
CA MET A 1 -8.12 40.47 -16.90
C MET A 1 -7.35 39.44 -16.12
N ASP A 2 -7.81 39.25 -14.91
CA ASP A 2 -7.12 38.51 -13.85
C ASP A 2 -7.64 37.06 -13.86
N THR A 3 -6.78 36.08 -14.13
CA THR A 3 -7.15 34.67 -14.13
C THR A 3 -6.58 34.04 -12.88
N THR A 4 -7.40 34.08 -11.84
CA THR A 4 -7.15 33.40 -10.54
C THR A 4 -7.03 31.88 -10.72
N GLN A 5 -5.83 31.34 -10.56
CA GLN A 5 -5.63 29.92 -10.38
C GLN A 5 -6.09 29.53 -8.98
N SER A 6 -7.28 28.94 -8.92
CA SER A 6 -7.82 28.32 -7.71
C SER A 6 -7.15 26.96 -7.50
N GLY A 7 -6.06 26.95 -6.72
CA GLY A 7 -5.46 25.74 -6.20
C GLY A 7 -6.36 25.12 -5.12
N VAL A 8 -7.06 24.04 -5.44
CA VAL A 8 -7.83 23.26 -4.48
C VAL A 8 -6.85 22.50 -3.60
N ALA A 9 -6.44 23.13 -2.50
CA ALA A 9 -5.81 22.43 -1.38
C ALA A 9 -6.91 21.60 -0.70
N ALA A 10 -6.94 20.31 -0.94
CA ALA A 10 -7.80 19.38 -0.23
C ALA A 10 -7.47 19.50 1.28
N ARG A 11 -8.33 20.16 2.04
CA ARG A 11 -8.27 20.20 3.50
C ARG A 11 -8.61 18.81 4.02
N PHE A 12 -7.62 18.10 4.48
CA PHE A 12 -7.83 16.89 5.29
C PHE A 12 -8.39 17.32 6.66
N VAL A 13 -9.71 17.28 6.79
CA VAL A 13 -10.38 17.52 8.07
C VAL A 13 -10.11 16.31 8.94
N VAL A 14 -9.25 16.46 9.93
CA VAL A 14 -9.09 15.49 11.02
C VAL A 14 -10.29 15.70 11.94
N SER A 15 -11.39 15.03 11.63
CA SER A 15 -12.55 14.95 12.54
C SER A 15 -12.18 14.03 13.70
N SER A 16 -12.37 14.50 14.92
CA SER A 16 -12.30 13.70 16.16
C SER A 16 -13.54 12.79 16.28
N GLN A 17 -13.79 11.96 15.26
CA GLN A 17 -14.80 10.91 15.34
C GLN A 17 -14.26 9.77 16.19
N VAL A 18 -15.10 9.22 17.05
CA VAL A 18 -14.86 7.93 17.71
C VAL A 18 -14.42 6.95 16.62
N MET A 19 -13.16 6.52 16.69
CA MET A 19 -12.59 5.69 15.61
C MET A 19 -13.34 4.36 15.57
N GLU A 20 -14.06 4.14 14.47
CA GLU A 20 -14.78 2.91 14.24
C GLU A 20 -13.76 1.75 14.13
N LYS A 21 -13.94 0.75 15.00
CA LYS A 21 -13.10 -0.46 14.95
C LYS A 21 -13.42 -1.25 13.70
N ARG A 22 -12.40 -1.52 12.88
CA ARG A 22 -12.55 -2.23 11.62
C ARG A 22 -11.99 -3.63 11.71
N GLN A 23 -12.53 -4.52 10.91
CA GLN A 23 -11.90 -5.78 10.57
C GLN A 23 -10.98 -5.54 9.37
N VAL A 24 -9.74 -5.99 9.47
CA VAL A 24 -8.71 -5.74 8.44
C VAL A 24 -8.08 -7.06 8.06
N PHE A 25 -8.30 -7.48 6.82
CA PHE A 25 -7.65 -8.66 6.25
C PHE A 25 -6.35 -8.23 5.57
N VAL A 26 -5.21 -8.78 6.02
CA VAL A 26 -3.89 -8.35 5.56
C VAL A 26 -3.17 -9.48 4.85
N SER A 27 -3.01 -9.36 3.54
CA SER A 27 -2.09 -10.18 2.75
C SER A 27 -0.69 -9.56 2.78
N GLY A 28 0.34 -10.35 3.12
CA GLY A 28 1.70 -9.85 3.31
C GLY A 28 1.99 -9.23 4.69
N GLY A 29 1.12 -9.51 5.69
CA GLY A 29 1.25 -8.99 7.05
C GLY A 29 2.49 -9.49 7.82
N THR A 30 3.16 -10.54 7.36
CA THR A 30 4.42 -11.05 7.93
C THR A 30 5.66 -10.37 7.35
N GLY A 31 5.49 -9.52 6.31
CA GLY A 31 6.57 -8.80 5.65
C GLY A 31 6.99 -7.52 6.40
N TYR A 32 7.99 -6.82 5.85
CA TYR A 32 8.60 -5.62 6.44
C TYR A 32 7.58 -4.52 6.77
N VAL A 33 6.81 -4.07 5.78
CA VAL A 33 5.77 -3.04 5.99
C VAL A 33 4.56 -3.63 6.72
N GLY A 34 4.21 -4.89 6.39
CA GLY A 34 3.03 -5.56 6.94
C GLY A 34 3.08 -5.74 8.45
N ARG A 35 4.21 -6.18 9.00
CA ARG A 35 4.37 -6.33 10.45
C ARG A 35 4.19 -5.00 11.19
N ALA A 36 4.77 -3.92 10.65
CA ALA A 36 4.64 -2.60 11.24
C ALA A 36 3.20 -2.08 11.17
N LEU A 37 2.49 -2.33 10.07
CA LEU A 37 1.07 -2.00 9.95
C LEU A 37 0.22 -2.82 10.93
N VAL A 38 0.41 -4.14 11.00
CA VAL A 38 -0.36 -5.02 11.90
C VAL A 38 -0.18 -4.59 13.36
N ALA A 39 1.03 -4.21 13.79
CA ALA A 39 1.27 -3.67 15.12
C ALA A 39 0.42 -2.42 15.40
N GLN A 40 0.33 -1.49 14.45
CA GLN A 40 -0.46 -0.28 14.59
C GLN A 40 -1.97 -0.56 14.56
N LEU A 41 -2.43 -1.49 13.73
CA LEU A 41 -3.83 -1.92 13.70
C LEU A 41 -4.27 -2.46 15.06
N ILE A 42 -3.47 -3.34 15.67
CA ILE A 42 -3.72 -3.89 17.02
C ILE A 42 -3.72 -2.77 18.06
N ALA A 43 -2.71 -1.90 18.04
CA ALA A 43 -2.60 -0.78 18.98
C ALA A 43 -3.79 0.19 18.93
N ARG A 44 -4.40 0.35 17.74
CA ARG A 44 -5.61 1.16 17.52
C ARG A 44 -6.92 0.40 17.82
N GLY A 45 -6.84 -0.88 18.22
CA GLY A 45 -8.00 -1.72 18.56
C GLY A 45 -8.75 -2.27 17.35
N HIS A 46 -8.18 -2.22 16.14
CA HIS A 46 -8.71 -2.92 14.97
C HIS A 46 -8.49 -4.43 15.09
N ARG A 47 -9.37 -5.23 14.50
CA ARG A 47 -9.19 -6.67 14.39
C ARG A 47 -8.36 -6.99 13.14
N ALA A 48 -7.07 -7.28 13.33
CA ALA A 48 -6.18 -7.67 12.25
C ALA A 48 -6.23 -9.18 12.02
N ARG A 49 -6.47 -9.60 10.77
CA ARG A 49 -6.46 -10.98 10.28
C ARG A 49 -5.37 -11.09 9.23
N VAL A 50 -4.37 -11.92 9.49
CA VAL A 50 -3.15 -11.96 8.68
C VAL A 50 -3.06 -13.27 7.93
N LEU A 51 -3.06 -13.18 6.59
CA LEU A 51 -2.80 -14.31 5.72
C LEU A 51 -1.35 -14.76 5.87
N ALA A 52 -1.14 -15.98 6.29
CA ALA A 52 0.17 -16.59 6.48
C ALA A 52 0.26 -17.92 5.78
N ARG A 53 1.34 -18.14 5.04
CA ARG A 53 1.62 -19.44 4.43
C ARG A 53 1.91 -20.48 5.52
N PRO A 54 1.57 -21.77 5.30
CA PRO A 54 1.99 -22.85 6.17
C PRO A 54 3.49 -22.77 6.52
N GLY A 55 3.81 -22.86 7.80
CA GLY A 55 5.17 -22.69 8.33
C GLY A 55 5.62 -21.23 8.56
N SER A 56 4.74 -20.24 8.32
CA SER A 56 5.02 -18.82 8.60
C SER A 56 4.11 -18.23 9.66
N GLU A 57 3.27 -19.01 10.31
CA GLU A 57 2.28 -18.59 11.29
C GLU A 57 2.94 -17.94 12.51
N SER A 58 4.08 -18.47 12.95
CA SER A 58 4.87 -17.91 14.06
C SER A 58 5.42 -16.50 13.80
N LYS A 59 5.39 -16.03 12.54
CA LYS A 59 5.81 -14.66 12.17
C LYS A 59 4.68 -13.64 12.34
N VAL A 60 3.45 -14.10 12.52
CA VAL A 60 2.30 -13.23 12.77
C VAL A 60 2.39 -12.68 14.20
N LEU A 61 2.12 -11.40 14.36
CA LEU A 61 2.21 -10.74 15.66
C LEU A 61 1.11 -11.24 16.59
N THR A 62 1.45 -11.43 17.85
CA THR A 62 0.49 -11.70 18.92
C THR A 62 -0.58 -10.60 18.96
N GLY A 63 -1.84 -10.98 19.05
CA GLY A 63 -2.98 -10.06 18.96
C GLY A 63 -3.61 -9.94 17.57
N ALA A 64 -2.96 -10.49 16.53
CA ALA A 64 -3.59 -10.68 15.23
C ALA A 64 -4.09 -12.13 15.08
N GLU A 65 -5.18 -12.31 14.34
CA GLU A 65 -5.69 -13.62 13.96
C GLU A 65 -4.90 -14.16 12.78
N VAL A 66 -4.44 -15.41 12.88
CA VAL A 66 -3.75 -16.10 11.78
C VAL A 66 -4.79 -16.70 10.85
N VAL A 67 -4.68 -16.40 9.56
CA VAL A 67 -5.44 -17.05 8.50
C VAL A 67 -4.45 -17.89 7.69
N PRO A 68 -4.50 -19.23 7.77
CA PRO A 68 -3.65 -20.08 6.94
C PRO A 68 -4.04 -19.97 5.47
N GLY A 69 -3.05 -19.87 4.57
CA GLY A 69 -3.31 -19.85 3.13
C GLY A 69 -2.13 -19.32 2.32
N ASP A 70 -2.23 -19.47 1.01
CA ASP A 70 -1.23 -18.97 0.07
C ASP A 70 -1.77 -17.75 -0.67
N ALA A 71 -1.09 -16.62 -0.54
CA ALA A 71 -1.45 -15.38 -1.22
C ALA A 71 -1.49 -15.49 -2.76
N LEU A 72 -0.89 -16.53 -3.33
CA LEU A 72 -0.91 -16.80 -4.78
C LEU A 72 -2.12 -17.63 -5.24
N ASN A 73 -2.91 -18.16 -4.29
CA ASN A 73 -4.06 -19.02 -4.59
C ASN A 73 -5.28 -18.61 -3.78
N ALA A 74 -6.22 -17.91 -4.42
CA ALA A 74 -7.45 -17.41 -3.81
C ALA A 74 -8.25 -18.51 -3.08
N ALA A 75 -8.32 -19.72 -3.64
CA ALA A 75 -9.11 -20.82 -3.08
C ALA A 75 -8.67 -21.21 -1.66
N THR A 76 -7.42 -20.92 -1.27
CA THR A 76 -6.90 -21.27 0.05
C THR A 76 -7.32 -20.31 1.16
N PHE A 77 -7.85 -19.11 0.83
CA PHE A 77 -8.19 -18.10 1.85
C PHE A 77 -9.48 -17.31 1.58
N SER A 78 -10.12 -17.46 0.42
CA SER A 78 -11.34 -16.69 0.07
C SER A 78 -12.46 -16.85 1.08
N SER A 79 -12.65 -18.08 1.62
CA SER A 79 -13.69 -18.35 2.64
C SER A 79 -13.44 -17.62 3.96
N ALA A 80 -12.20 -17.16 4.19
CA ALA A 80 -11.84 -16.39 5.37
C ALA A 80 -12.03 -14.87 5.16
N VAL A 81 -12.25 -14.38 3.94
CA VAL A 81 -12.50 -12.96 3.67
C VAL A 81 -13.97 -12.63 3.90
N SER A 82 -14.26 -11.50 4.53
CA SER A 82 -15.62 -11.04 4.84
C SER A 82 -15.94 -9.71 4.15
N ALA A 83 -17.21 -9.48 3.82
CA ALA A 83 -17.69 -8.20 3.27
C ALA A 83 -17.41 -6.98 4.19
N ASN A 84 -17.29 -7.22 5.49
CA ASN A 84 -16.97 -6.20 6.48
C ASN A 84 -15.47 -5.93 6.62
N ASP A 85 -14.63 -6.69 5.94
CA ASP A 85 -13.18 -6.47 5.96
C ASP A 85 -12.81 -5.21 5.15
N VAL A 86 -11.76 -4.52 5.60
CA VAL A 86 -10.90 -3.73 4.73
C VAL A 86 -9.78 -4.65 4.28
N PHE A 87 -9.67 -4.89 2.99
CA PHE A 87 -8.63 -5.77 2.46
C PHE A 87 -7.35 -4.97 2.19
N VAL A 88 -6.24 -5.35 2.81
CA VAL A 88 -4.93 -4.71 2.62
C VAL A 88 -3.98 -5.67 1.91
N GLN A 89 -3.55 -5.32 0.69
CA GLN A 89 -2.65 -6.13 -0.13
C GLN A 89 -1.24 -5.57 -0.10
N LEU A 90 -0.34 -6.29 0.57
CA LEU A 90 1.08 -5.96 0.72
C LEU A 90 2.01 -7.07 0.21
N THR A 91 1.46 -8.20 -0.25
CA THR A 91 2.28 -9.28 -0.81
C THR A 91 2.94 -8.81 -2.09
N GLY A 92 4.23 -9.05 -2.21
CA GLY A 92 5.03 -8.73 -3.37
C GLY A 92 6.47 -9.21 -3.22
N VAL A 93 7.26 -9.05 -4.28
CA VAL A 93 8.66 -9.44 -4.30
C VAL A 93 9.46 -8.62 -3.30
N ALA A 94 10.14 -9.30 -2.39
CA ALA A 94 11.08 -8.68 -1.48
C ALA A 94 12.31 -8.14 -2.26
N HIS A 95 12.75 -6.92 -1.90
CA HIS A 95 13.90 -6.26 -2.53
C HIS A 95 13.78 -6.25 -4.07
N PRO A 96 12.83 -5.49 -4.65
CA PRO A 96 12.65 -5.41 -6.09
C PRO A 96 13.93 -4.91 -6.77
N ALA A 97 14.29 -5.56 -7.89
CA ALA A 97 15.48 -5.25 -8.66
C ALA A 97 15.19 -5.44 -10.16
N PRO A 98 15.89 -4.72 -11.07
CA PRO A 98 15.58 -4.74 -12.51
C PRO A 98 15.55 -6.14 -13.15
N TRP A 99 16.34 -7.07 -12.64
CA TRP A 99 16.46 -8.44 -13.15
C TRP A 99 15.41 -9.41 -12.62
N LYS A 100 14.46 -8.97 -11.75
CA LYS A 100 13.43 -9.80 -11.14
C LYS A 100 12.09 -9.76 -11.89
N GLU A 101 12.08 -9.46 -13.18
CA GLU A 101 10.82 -9.30 -13.94
C GLU A 101 9.89 -10.52 -13.83
N GLN A 102 10.43 -11.74 -13.98
CA GLN A 102 9.64 -12.97 -13.84
C GLN A 102 9.03 -13.09 -12.43
N ALA A 103 9.78 -12.73 -11.39
CA ALA A 103 9.28 -12.75 -10.02
C ALA A 103 8.14 -11.74 -9.80
N PHE A 104 8.21 -10.55 -10.41
CA PHE A 104 7.12 -9.57 -10.33
C PHE A 104 5.83 -10.12 -10.93
N ARG A 105 5.90 -10.81 -12.08
CA ARG A 105 4.74 -11.46 -12.67
C ARG A 105 4.25 -12.64 -11.83
N ALA A 106 5.15 -13.51 -11.38
CA ALA A 106 4.80 -14.73 -10.64
C ALA A 106 4.29 -14.45 -9.23
N ILE A 107 4.69 -13.36 -8.59
CA ILE A 107 4.34 -13.05 -7.20
C ILE A 107 3.40 -11.85 -7.13
N ASP A 108 3.82 -10.67 -7.61
CA ASP A 108 3.05 -9.43 -7.43
C ASP A 108 1.72 -9.48 -8.18
N LEU A 109 1.76 -9.87 -9.47
CA LEU A 109 0.55 -9.93 -10.30
C LEU A 109 -0.38 -11.07 -9.84
N VAL A 110 0.16 -12.26 -9.59
CA VAL A 110 -0.64 -13.43 -9.18
C VAL A 110 -1.27 -13.20 -7.82
N SER A 111 -0.52 -12.70 -6.84
CA SER A 111 -1.07 -12.42 -5.51
C SER A 111 -2.13 -11.32 -5.54
N LEU A 112 -1.97 -10.30 -6.41
CA LEU A 112 -3.01 -9.29 -6.55
C LEU A 112 -4.28 -9.88 -7.17
N ARG A 113 -4.18 -10.67 -8.22
CA ARG A 113 -5.34 -11.31 -8.85
C ARG A 113 -6.10 -12.18 -7.85
N ALA A 114 -5.40 -13.02 -7.10
CA ALA A 114 -5.99 -13.84 -6.04
C ALA A 114 -6.68 -12.99 -4.96
N SER A 115 -6.04 -11.90 -4.52
CA SER A 115 -6.60 -11.00 -3.52
C SER A 115 -7.82 -10.23 -4.04
N ALA A 116 -7.79 -9.75 -5.29
CA ALA A 116 -8.92 -9.04 -5.91
C ALA A 116 -10.12 -9.98 -6.12
N GLU A 117 -9.87 -11.22 -6.55
CA GLU A 117 -10.90 -12.25 -6.68
C GLU A 117 -11.57 -12.57 -5.34
N ALA A 118 -10.79 -12.83 -4.30
CA ALA A 118 -11.30 -13.11 -2.96
C ALA A 118 -12.08 -11.91 -2.39
N ALA A 119 -11.56 -10.70 -2.52
CA ALA A 119 -12.22 -9.48 -2.05
C ALA A 119 -13.54 -9.23 -2.78
N LYS A 120 -13.58 -9.38 -4.11
CA LYS A 120 -14.78 -9.22 -4.94
C LYS A 120 -15.83 -10.27 -4.58
N SER A 121 -15.45 -11.54 -4.49
CA SER A 121 -16.35 -12.65 -4.16
C SER A 121 -16.96 -12.51 -2.77
N ALA A 122 -16.22 -11.97 -1.81
CA ALA A 122 -16.69 -11.70 -0.46
C ALA A 122 -17.50 -10.40 -0.34
N GLY A 123 -17.56 -9.56 -1.37
CA GLY A 123 -18.24 -8.26 -1.34
C GLY A 123 -17.51 -7.22 -0.49
N VAL A 124 -16.18 -7.29 -0.41
CA VAL A 124 -15.35 -6.30 0.28
C VAL A 124 -15.58 -4.92 -0.29
N ARG A 125 -15.83 -3.94 0.58
CA ARG A 125 -16.17 -2.56 0.17
C ARG A 125 -14.95 -1.67 -0.02
N HIS A 126 -13.84 -1.99 0.61
CA HIS A 126 -12.63 -1.16 0.55
C HIS A 126 -11.37 -2.00 0.44
N PHE A 127 -10.58 -1.72 -0.59
CA PHE A 127 -9.33 -2.42 -0.87
C PHE A 127 -8.15 -1.43 -0.83
N VAL A 128 -7.18 -1.67 0.04
CA VAL A 128 -5.96 -0.86 0.18
C VAL A 128 -4.81 -1.59 -0.50
N TYR A 129 -4.17 -0.95 -1.45
CA TYR A 129 -3.10 -1.53 -2.26
C TYR A 129 -1.84 -0.69 -2.23
N VAL A 130 -0.69 -1.34 -2.02
CA VAL A 130 0.62 -0.71 -2.20
C VAL A 130 1.11 -0.97 -3.61
N SER A 131 1.12 0.06 -4.43
CA SER A 131 1.67 0.07 -5.79
C SER A 131 3.09 0.64 -5.80
N VAL A 132 3.44 1.40 -6.82
CA VAL A 132 4.73 2.09 -6.97
C VAL A 132 4.53 3.46 -7.61
N ALA A 133 5.38 4.41 -7.28
CA ALA A 133 5.39 5.73 -7.91
C ALA A 133 5.58 5.60 -9.44
N GLN A 134 4.75 6.33 -10.18
CA GLN A 134 4.72 6.27 -11.64
C GLN A 134 4.24 7.61 -12.24
N PRO A 135 4.77 7.99 -13.42
CA PRO A 135 5.83 7.31 -14.17
C PRO A 135 7.18 7.37 -13.45
N ALA A 136 8.06 6.38 -13.73
CA ALA A 136 9.40 6.34 -13.18
C ALA A 136 10.44 6.00 -14.26
N PRO A 137 11.66 6.57 -14.23
CA PRO A 137 12.68 6.36 -15.24
C PRO A 137 13.35 4.98 -15.14
N ALA A 138 13.32 4.38 -13.95
CA ALA A 138 13.93 3.09 -13.65
C ALA A 138 12.87 2.03 -13.33
N MET A 139 13.30 0.78 -13.16
CA MET A 139 12.42 -0.33 -12.75
C MET A 139 11.20 -0.54 -13.67
N LYS A 140 11.38 -0.35 -14.99
CA LYS A 140 10.27 -0.35 -15.96
C LYS A 140 9.38 -1.60 -15.90
N ALA A 141 9.97 -2.78 -15.75
CA ALA A 141 9.22 -4.04 -15.63
C ALA A 141 8.36 -4.07 -14.36
N TYR A 142 8.91 -3.63 -13.23
CA TYR A 142 8.18 -3.53 -11.96
C TYR A 142 7.02 -2.54 -12.07
N VAL A 143 7.28 -1.34 -12.60
CA VAL A 143 6.24 -0.32 -12.82
C VAL A 143 5.11 -0.85 -13.72
N ARG A 144 5.44 -1.52 -14.83
CA ARG A 144 4.43 -2.12 -15.73
C ARG A 144 3.54 -3.15 -15.01
N VAL A 145 4.13 -4.03 -14.22
CA VAL A 145 3.36 -5.03 -13.46
C VAL A 145 2.44 -4.34 -12.43
N ARG A 146 2.92 -3.30 -11.74
CA ARG A 146 2.09 -2.55 -10.79
C ARG A 146 0.96 -1.78 -11.48
N GLN A 147 1.19 -1.24 -12.69
CA GLN A 147 0.14 -0.63 -13.52
C GLN A 147 -0.92 -1.67 -13.94
N GLU A 148 -0.50 -2.85 -14.37
CA GLU A 148 -1.41 -3.97 -14.68
C GLU A 148 -2.25 -4.35 -13.45
N CYS A 149 -1.64 -4.38 -12.26
CA CYS A 149 -2.34 -4.62 -11.01
C CYS A 149 -3.42 -3.56 -10.73
N GLU A 150 -3.12 -2.27 -10.93
CA GLU A 150 -4.08 -1.19 -10.74
C GLU A 150 -5.25 -1.28 -11.75
N THR A 151 -4.96 -1.66 -13.00
CA THR A 151 -5.99 -1.90 -14.02
C THR A 151 -6.93 -3.04 -13.63
N ILE A 152 -6.39 -4.13 -13.05
CA ILE A 152 -7.19 -5.25 -12.56
C ILE A 152 -8.12 -4.80 -11.42
N LEU A 153 -7.64 -4.00 -10.47
CA LEU A 153 -8.46 -3.48 -9.38
C LEU A 153 -9.59 -2.59 -9.89
N ALA A 154 -9.31 -1.72 -10.87
CA ALA A 154 -10.32 -0.88 -11.49
C ALA A 154 -11.39 -1.71 -12.23
N ALA A 155 -10.98 -2.75 -12.98
CA ALA A 155 -11.89 -3.67 -13.67
C ALA A 155 -12.71 -4.55 -12.70
N ALA A 156 -12.22 -4.79 -11.49
CA ALA A 156 -12.94 -5.53 -10.45
C ALA A 156 -14.05 -4.70 -9.78
N ALA A 157 -14.14 -3.40 -10.10
CA ALA A 157 -15.07 -2.44 -9.48
C ALA A 157 -14.94 -2.37 -7.94
N LEU A 158 -13.74 -2.58 -7.43
CA LEU A 158 -13.43 -2.41 -6.02
C LEU A 158 -13.12 -0.95 -5.72
N THR A 159 -13.73 -0.38 -4.68
CA THR A 159 -13.33 0.95 -4.18
C THR A 159 -11.96 0.85 -3.53
N THR A 160 -10.99 1.60 -4.03
CA THR A 160 -9.59 1.41 -3.65
C THR A 160 -8.94 2.63 -3.03
N THR A 161 -7.99 2.41 -2.12
CA THR A 161 -6.95 3.37 -1.76
C THR A 161 -5.62 2.81 -2.22
N ILE A 162 -5.01 3.41 -3.25
CA ILE A 162 -3.75 2.97 -3.84
C ILE A 162 -2.63 3.88 -3.33
N LEU A 163 -1.65 3.32 -2.63
CA LEU A 163 -0.45 4.03 -2.22
C LEU A 163 0.66 3.80 -3.24
N ARG A 164 1.27 4.86 -3.73
CA ARG A 164 2.36 4.82 -4.72
C ARG A 164 3.69 5.33 -4.13
N PRO A 165 4.32 4.61 -3.17
CA PRO A 165 5.66 4.95 -2.71
C PRO A 165 6.68 4.64 -3.81
N TRP A 166 7.84 5.35 -3.77
CA TRP A 166 8.99 4.96 -4.58
C TRP A 166 9.93 4.07 -3.77
N TYR A 167 10.39 4.57 -2.66
CA TYR A 167 11.28 3.86 -1.76
C TYR A 167 10.82 4.02 -0.31
N VAL A 168 10.77 2.91 0.44
CA VAL A 168 10.40 2.93 1.87
C VAL A 168 11.66 2.70 2.71
N LEU A 169 12.09 3.76 3.40
CA LEU A 169 13.25 3.76 4.28
C LEU A 169 12.91 3.22 5.67
N GLY A 170 13.82 2.46 6.25
CA GLY A 170 13.70 2.00 7.63
C GLY A 170 14.80 1.02 8.02
N PRO A 171 14.68 0.33 9.16
CA PRO A 171 15.67 -0.64 9.59
C PRO A 171 15.99 -1.68 8.51
N GLY A 172 17.26 -1.85 8.17
CA GLY A 172 17.71 -2.74 7.10
C GLY A 172 17.57 -2.19 5.67
N HIS A 173 16.94 -0.99 5.47
CA HIS A 173 16.68 -0.39 4.16
C HIS A 173 17.11 1.09 4.16
N ARG A 174 18.36 1.37 4.52
CA ARG A 174 18.87 2.75 4.69
C ARG A 174 19.75 3.25 3.54
N TRP A 175 20.23 2.39 2.67
CA TRP A 175 21.15 2.79 1.60
C TRP A 175 20.65 3.95 0.71
N PRO A 176 19.33 4.13 0.44
CA PRO A 176 18.88 5.25 -0.39
C PRO A 176 18.93 6.61 0.32
N ILE A 177 19.23 6.67 1.62
CA ILE A 177 19.48 7.93 2.32
C ILE A 177 20.65 8.68 1.65
N ALA A 178 21.61 7.96 1.10
CA ALA A 178 22.71 8.55 0.34
C ALA A 178 22.22 9.35 -0.90
N LEU A 179 21.04 9.07 -1.40
CA LEU A 179 20.40 9.80 -2.52
C LEU A 179 19.63 11.05 -2.07
N ALA A 180 19.41 11.24 -0.75
CA ALA A 180 18.63 12.37 -0.24
C ALA A 180 19.15 13.75 -0.69
N PRO A 181 20.49 14.03 -0.72
CA PRO A 181 21.00 15.30 -1.23
C PRO A 181 20.67 15.53 -2.70
N ILE A 182 20.71 14.46 -3.51
CA ILE A 182 20.38 14.51 -4.95
C ILE A 182 18.90 14.85 -5.12
N TYR A 183 18.03 14.21 -4.34
CA TYR A 183 16.59 14.53 -4.37
C TYR A 183 16.32 15.97 -3.95
N ALA A 184 16.98 16.46 -2.90
CA ALA A 184 16.85 17.84 -2.44
C ALA A 184 17.26 18.84 -3.53
N LEU A 185 18.36 18.58 -4.23
CA LEU A 185 18.82 19.40 -5.36
C LEU A 185 17.80 19.38 -6.51
N LEU A 186 17.32 18.21 -6.89
CA LEU A 186 16.33 18.06 -7.96
C LEU A 186 14.98 18.69 -7.61
N GLU A 187 14.60 18.70 -6.32
CA GLU A 187 13.39 19.38 -5.83
C GLU A 187 13.53 20.93 -5.87
N ALA A 188 14.77 21.45 -5.79
CA ALA A 188 15.03 22.90 -5.88
C ALA A 188 14.90 23.42 -7.33
N ILE A 189 15.14 22.59 -8.34
CA ILE A 189 15.10 22.96 -9.76
C ILE A 189 13.65 22.84 -10.27
N PRO A 190 13.02 23.92 -10.79
CA PRO A 190 11.61 23.90 -11.22
C PRO A 190 11.29 22.79 -12.24
N ALA A 191 12.16 22.54 -13.21
CA ALA A 191 11.97 21.55 -14.28
C ALA A 191 11.95 20.11 -13.78
N THR A 192 12.62 19.79 -12.68
CA THR A 192 12.73 18.41 -12.12
C THR A 192 11.94 18.21 -10.84
N ARG A 193 11.44 19.29 -10.24
CA ARG A 193 10.77 19.33 -8.93
C ARG A 193 9.64 18.32 -8.80
N GLU A 194 8.75 18.27 -9.78
CA GLU A 194 7.60 17.36 -9.74
C GLU A 194 8.03 15.90 -9.76
N GLY A 195 8.96 15.56 -10.65
CA GLY A 195 9.55 14.22 -10.72
C GLY A 195 10.26 13.81 -9.43
N ALA A 196 11.06 14.71 -8.85
CA ALA A 196 11.77 14.48 -7.61
C ALA A 196 10.83 14.27 -6.41
N ARG A 197 9.77 15.06 -6.31
CA ARG A 197 8.73 14.87 -5.28
C ARG A 197 8.00 13.55 -5.43
N ARG A 198 7.63 13.17 -6.65
CA ARG A 198 6.96 11.89 -6.95
C ARG A 198 7.83 10.68 -6.63
N LEU A 199 9.13 10.75 -6.89
CA LEU A 199 10.10 9.67 -6.65
C LEU A 199 10.85 9.83 -5.32
N GLY A 200 10.34 10.68 -4.44
CA GLY A 200 10.97 10.94 -3.15
C GLY A 200 10.93 9.75 -2.20
N LEU A 201 11.80 9.83 -1.18
CA LEU A 201 11.92 8.81 -0.15
C LEU A 201 10.76 8.92 0.85
N VAL A 202 10.24 7.79 1.29
CA VAL A 202 9.19 7.69 2.34
C VAL A 202 9.76 6.86 3.48
N THR A 203 9.57 7.27 4.73
CA THR A 203 9.97 6.44 5.88
C THR A 203 8.94 5.33 6.12
N LEU A 204 9.36 4.24 6.77
CA LEU A 204 8.45 3.18 7.21
C LEU A 204 7.31 3.74 8.06
N GLN A 205 7.61 4.68 8.96
CA GLN A 205 6.60 5.34 9.79
C GLN A 205 5.57 6.09 8.96
N GLN A 206 6.00 6.88 7.97
CA GLN A 206 5.10 7.59 7.05
C GLN A 206 4.26 6.61 6.23
N MET A 207 4.86 5.54 5.73
CA MET A 207 4.15 4.51 4.97
C MET A 207 3.07 3.83 5.79
N VAL A 208 3.40 3.45 7.03
CA VAL A 208 2.46 2.80 7.96
C VAL A 208 1.34 3.74 8.37
N ALA A 209 1.65 5.00 8.67
CA ALA A 209 0.65 6.02 8.98
C ALA A 209 -0.33 6.24 7.82
N ALA A 210 0.17 6.31 6.58
CA ALA A 210 -0.67 6.47 5.40
C ALA A 210 -1.53 5.22 5.11
N LEU A 211 -0.99 4.02 5.34
CA LEU A 211 -1.77 2.77 5.25
C LEU A 211 -2.89 2.72 6.29
N LEU A 212 -2.55 3.03 7.54
CA LEU A 212 -3.51 3.06 8.65
C LEU A 212 -4.60 4.09 8.39
N TRP A 213 -4.22 5.29 7.96
CA TRP A 213 -5.18 6.32 7.56
C TRP A 213 -6.08 5.83 6.42
N GLY A 214 -5.51 5.14 5.42
CA GLY A 214 -6.26 4.51 4.33
C GLY A 214 -7.30 3.53 4.84
N VAL A 215 -6.94 2.66 5.78
CA VAL A 215 -7.85 1.69 6.42
C VAL A 215 -8.98 2.41 7.18
N GLU A 216 -8.66 3.45 7.93
CA GLU A 216 -9.60 4.18 8.78
C GLU A 216 -10.55 5.09 8.00
N ASN A 217 -10.15 5.51 6.79
CA ASN A 217 -10.89 6.46 5.96
C ASN A 217 -11.22 5.86 4.59
N PRO A 218 -12.20 4.94 4.49
CA PRO A 218 -12.64 4.42 3.20
C PRO A 218 -13.17 5.56 2.33
N PRO A 219 -12.76 5.64 1.06
CA PRO A 219 -13.22 6.69 0.17
C PRO A 219 -14.58 6.34 -0.44
N ALA A 220 -15.33 7.34 -0.87
CA ALA A 220 -16.53 7.14 -1.69
C ALA A 220 -16.17 6.64 -3.10
N GLU A 221 -15.07 7.16 -3.65
CA GLU A 221 -14.48 6.76 -4.93
C GLU A 221 -13.03 6.39 -4.76
N SER A 222 -12.51 5.55 -5.66
CA SER A 222 -11.10 5.14 -5.63
C SER A 222 -10.15 6.33 -5.64
N ARG A 223 -9.11 6.28 -4.82
CA ARG A 223 -8.11 7.35 -4.69
C ARG A 223 -6.69 6.82 -4.73
N ILE A 224 -5.78 7.72 -5.08
CA ILE A 224 -4.34 7.47 -5.10
C ILE A 224 -3.66 8.38 -4.08
N LEU A 225 -2.78 7.82 -3.28
CA LEU A 225 -1.87 8.51 -2.37
C LEU A 225 -0.46 8.40 -2.94
N ASP A 226 0.04 9.49 -3.50
CA ASP A 226 1.42 9.60 -3.98
C ASP A 226 2.41 9.89 -2.84
N VAL A 227 3.69 10.01 -3.15
CA VAL A 227 4.74 10.28 -2.16
C VAL A 227 4.48 11.54 -1.33
N PRO A 228 4.10 12.71 -1.90
CA PRO A 228 3.71 13.88 -1.13
C PRO A 228 2.55 13.63 -0.15
N ALA A 229 1.49 12.96 -0.59
CA ALA A 229 0.36 12.62 0.27
C ALA A 229 0.75 11.66 1.39
N ILE A 230 1.53 10.61 1.09
CA ILE A 230 2.06 9.66 2.09
C ILE A 230 2.91 10.38 3.15
N ARG A 231 3.79 11.30 2.72
CA ARG A 231 4.63 12.09 3.64
C ARG A 231 3.80 13.00 4.54
N LEU A 232 2.72 13.59 4.02
CA LEU A 232 1.84 14.50 4.76
C LEU A 232 1.08 13.75 5.86
N LEU A 233 0.56 12.56 5.56
CA LEU A 233 -0.18 11.72 6.50
C LEU A 233 0.69 11.10 7.61
N GLY A 234 2.00 11.06 7.42
CA GLY A 234 2.96 10.53 8.39
C GLY A 234 3.73 11.58 9.20
N ARG A 235 3.24 12.82 9.26
CA ARG A 235 3.82 13.92 10.06
C ARG A 235 3.32 13.92 11.49
#